data_787240a2eff2c81a7f3f0c04eed18d50
#
_entry.id   787240a2eff2c81a7f3f0c04eed18d50
#
_cell.length_a   1.000
_cell.length_b   1.000
_cell.length_c   1.000
_cell.angle_alpha   90.00
_cell.angle_beta   90.00
_cell.angle_gamma   90.00
#
_symmetry.space_group_name_H-M   'P 1'
#
loop_
_entity.id
_entity.type
_entity.pdbx_description
1 polymer ?
#
loop_
_entity_poly.entity_id
_entity_poly.type
_entity_poly.pdbx_seq_one_letter_code
_entity_poly.pdbx_strand_id
1 'polypeptide(L)'
;MTDIDAEGVSSNRDLWNAWTPHHVASEFYDVEGFVADPASQPFDSIVREVVGDVSGRRLLHLQCHFGLDTLRLALAGARVTGVDFSHEAIAAARVLADRTGLPAVFVESDVRALPDEVPGAAFDVVYTSHGVLSWLPDLRPWAATVAHSLAPGGVFHVIDGHPTQWIFDDEALEPPLRVRYPYFGDGPLRFEEHGSYAAPDADVTTVSYSWAHTFEEIVGSLLAEGLVIE
;
A
#
# COMPACT_ATOMS: atom_id res chain seq x y z
N MET A 1 17.52 11.25 3.28
CA MET A 1 16.39 11.80 2.50
C MET A 1 16.83 13.17 1.99
N THR A 2 16.79 13.37 0.69
CA THR A 2 17.11 14.66 0.06
C THR A 2 15.93 15.63 0.16
N ASP A 3 16.14 16.93 -0.18
CA ASP A 3 15.03 17.91 -0.17
C ASP A 3 13.94 17.53 -1.16
N ILE A 4 14.32 17.01 -2.35
CA ILE A 4 13.36 16.56 -3.37
C ILE A 4 12.56 15.33 -2.92
N ASP A 5 13.17 14.42 -2.14
CA ASP A 5 12.44 13.27 -1.59
C ASP A 5 11.40 13.73 -0.55
N ALA A 6 11.76 14.72 0.30
CA ALA A 6 10.84 15.27 1.28
C ALA A 6 9.65 15.98 0.62
N GLU A 7 9.92 16.76 -0.44
CA GLU A 7 8.90 17.41 -1.26
C GLU A 7 7.98 16.36 -1.90
N GLY A 8 8.56 15.32 -2.52
CA GLY A 8 7.82 14.26 -3.19
C GLY A 8 6.90 13.50 -2.24
N VAL A 9 7.39 13.13 -1.05
CA VAL A 9 6.55 12.45 -0.03
C VAL A 9 5.40 13.34 0.44
N SER A 10 5.64 14.65 0.62
CA SER A 10 4.58 15.59 0.97
C SER A 10 3.54 15.71 -0.14
N SER A 11 3.98 15.87 -1.39
CA SER A 11 3.09 15.94 -2.56
C SER A 11 2.24 14.68 -2.71
N ASN A 12 2.86 13.51 -2.54
CA ASN A 12 2.14 12.23 -2.59
C ASN A 12 1.11 12.09 -1.47
N ARG A 13 1.38 12.60 -0.27
CA ARG A 13 0.39 12.63 0.81
C ARG A 13 -0.79 13.50 0.45
N ASP A 14 -0.55 14.69 -0.10
CA ASP A 14 -1.61 15.61 -0.53
C ASP A 14 -2.44 15.00 -1.66
N LEU A 15 -1.80 14.31 -2.60
CA LEU A 15 -2.45 13.55 -3.67
C LEU A 15 -3.37 12.47 -3.10
N TRP A 16 -2.87 11.62 -2.21
CA TRP A 16 -3.68 10.54 -1.61
C TRP A 16 -4.83 11.07 -0.76
N ASN A 17 -4.62 12.21 -0.07
CA ASN A 17 -5.70 12.91 0.61
C ASN A 17 -6.79 13.38 -0.38
N ALA A 18 -6.37 13.97 -1.50
CA ALA A 18 -7.30 14.47 -2.52
C ALA A 18 -8.04 13.34 -3.25
N TRP A 19 -7.38 12.21 -3.52
CA TRP A 19 -7.97 11.06 -4.21
C TRP A 19 -8.93 10.25 -3.35
N THR A 20 -8.70 10.15 -2.04
CA THR A 20 -9.48 9.28 -1.14
C THR A 20 -10.99 9.47 -1.26
N PRO A 21 -11.59 10.68 -1.23
CA PRO A 21 -13.03 10.83 -1.36
C PRO A 21 -13.57 10.30 -2.70
N HIS A 22 -12.83 10.47 -3.78
CA HIS A 22 -13.18 9.97 -5.11
C HIS A 22 -13.09 8.44 -5.17
N HIS A 23 -12.07 7.85 -4.55
CA HIS A 23 -11.91 6.40 -4.45
C HIS A 23 -13.05 5.76 -3.66
N VAL A 24 -13.39 6.31 -2.50
CA VAL A 24 -14.50 5.83 -1.67
C VAL A 24 -15.84 5.87 -2.42
N ALA A 25 -16.05 6.88 -3.28
CA ALA A 25 -17.27 7.04 -4.07
C ALA A 25 -17.24 6.29 -5.41
N SER A 26 -16.13 5.66 -5.79
CA SER A 26 -15.96 5.05 -7.12
C SER A 26 -16.66 3.71 -7.26
N GLU A 27 -17.10 3.40 -8.48
CA GLU A 27 -17.55 2.07 -8.87
C GLU A 27 -16.41 1.04 -8.82
N PHE A 28 -15.17 1.49 -8.99
CA PHE A 28 -13.98 0.64 -8.96
C PHE A 28 -13.83 -0.10 -7.61
N TYR A 29 -14.06 0.61 -6.51
CA TYR A 29 -13.96 0.03 -5.16
C TYR A 29 -15.28 -0.53 -4.63
N ASP A 30 -16.41 -0.07 -5.16
CA ASP A 30 -17.76 -0.49 -4.77
C ASP A 30 -17.95 -0.60 -3.25
N VAL A 31 -17.60 0.48 -2.55
CA VAL A 31 -17.66 0.56 -1.08
C VAL A 31 -19.07 0.30 -0.55
N GLU A 32 -20.10 0.79 -1.23
CA GLU A 32 -21.49 0.57 -0.81
C GLU A 32 -21.90 -0.89 -0.94
N GLY A 33 -21.46 -1.59 -1.98
CA GLY A 33 -21.64 -3.04 -2.12
C GLY A 33 -20.94 -3.81 -1.00
N PHE A 34 -19.68 -3.43 -0.67
CA PHE A 34 -18.96 -4.03 0.45
C PHE A 34 -19.67 -3.81 1.81
N VAL A 35 -20.18 -2.61 2.05
CA VAL A 35 -20.94 -2.32 3.29
C VAL A 35 -22.24 -3.12 3.37
N ALA A 36 -22.93 -3.29 2.24
CA ALA A 36 -24.18 -4.04 2.18
C ALA A 36 -23.98 -5.54 2.43
N ASP A 37 -22.92 -6.12 1.86
CA ASP A 37 -22.56 -7.53 2.05
C ASP A 37 -21.03 -7.72 1.90
N PRO A 38 -20.24 -7.58 2.99
CA PRO A 38 -18.80 -7.74 2.94
C PRO A 38 -18.33 -9.10 2.39
N ALA A 39 -19.13 -10.16 2.57
CA ALA A 39 -18.79 -11.49 2.09
C ALA A 39 -18.92 -11.66 0.57
N SER A 40 -19.70 -10.79 -0.09
CA SER A 40 -19.88 -10.82 -1.55
C SER A 40 -18.65 -10.30 -2.32
N GLN A 41 -17.74 -9.58 -1.65
CA GLN A 41 -16.54 -9.01 -2.24
C GLN A 41 -15.27 -9.61 -1.64
N PRO A 42 -14.98 -10.90 -1.89
CA PRO A 42 -13.78 -11.54 -1.37
C PRO A 42 -12.52 -10.92 -2.00
N PHE A 43 -11.36 -11.16 -1.37
CA PHE A 43 -10.08 -10.91 -2.02
C PHE A 43 -10.00 -11.56 -3.39
N ASP A 44 -9.19 -10.99 -4.27
CA ASP A 44 -8.79 -11.67 -5.47
C ASP A 44 -8.04 -12.99 -5.16
N SER A 45 -7.88 -13.82 -6.19
CA SER A 45 -7.29 -15.14 -6.02
C SER A 45 -5.81 -15.08 -5.61
N ILE A 46 -5.07 -14.08 -6.11
CA ILE A 46 -3.63 -13.91 -5.81
C ILE A 46 -3.44 -13.58 -4.34
N VAL A 47 -4.20 -12.61 -3.81
CA VAL A 47 -4.11 -12.24 -2.39
C VAL A 47 -4.43 -13.43 -1.49
N ARG A 48 -5.50 -14.19 -1.82
CA ARG A 48 -5.88 -15.37 -1.04
C ARG A 48 -4.82 -16.46 -1.07
N GLU A 49 -4.19 -16.68 -2.21
CA GLU A 49 -3.14 -17.70 -2.36
C GLU A 49 -1.88 -17.31 -1.59
N VAL A 50 -1.45 -16.04 -1.73
CA VAL A 50 -0.21 -15.53 -1.12
C VAL A 50 -0.34 -15.40 0.40
N VAL A 51 -1.43 -14.81 0.88
CA VAL A 51 -1.61 -14.52 2.32
C VAL A 51 -2.08 -15.75 3.10
N GLY A 52 -2.81 -16.66 2.45
CA GLY A 52 -3.28 -17.92 3.03
C GLY A 52 -4.29 -17.74 4.15
N ASP A 53 -4.28 -18.66 5.13
CA ASP A 53 -5.16 -18.61 6.29
C ASP A 53 -4.63 -17.64 7.36
N VAL A 54 -5.35 -16.56 7.56
CA VAL A 54 -5.04 -15.51 8.56
C VAL A 54 -5.92 -15.59 9.81
N SER A 55 -6.75 -16.62 9.94
CA SER A 55 -7.68 -16.74 11.06
C SER A 55 -6.94 -16.71 12.41
N GLY A 56 -7.33 -15.77 13.27
CA GLY A 56 -6.73 -15.55 14.59
C GLY A 56 -5.35 -14.90 14.58
N ARG A 57 -4.72 -14.69 13.42
CA ARG A 57 -3.41 -14.05 13.28
C ARG A 57 -3.49 -12.56 13.58
N ARG A 58 -2.44 -12.01 14.19
CA ARG A 58 -2.23 -10.56 14.30
C ARG A 58 -1.58 -10.10 13.02
N LEU A 59 -2.24 -9.20 12.29
CA LEU A 59 -1.82 -8.77 10.97
C LEU A 59 -1.65 -7.26 10.91
N LEU A 60 -0.49 -6.81 10.42
CA LEU A 60 -0.20 -5.42 10.12
C LEU A 60 -0.27 -5.21 8.60
N HIS A 61 -1.16 -4.33 8.15
CA HIS A 61 -1.25 -3.92 6.75
C HIS A 61 -0.63 -2.53 6.58
N LEU A 62 0.53 -2.49 5.96
CA LEU A 62 1.25 -1.25 5.64
C LEU A 62 0.72 -0.64 4.35
N GLN A 63 0.61 0.70 4.31
CA GLN A 63 0.06 1.45 3.16
C GLN A 63 -1.35 0.98 2.81
N CYS A 64 -2.20 0.93 3.86
CA CYS A 64 -3.53 0.28 3.77
C CYS A 64 -4.60 1.11 3.07
N HIS A 65 -4.29 2.34 2.60
CA HIS A 65 -5.24 3.25 1.99
C HIS A 65 -6.46 3.47 2.90
N PHE A 66 -7.69 3.51 2.35
CA PHE A 66 -8.92 3.61 3.18
C PHE A 66 -9.40 2.26 3.75
N GLY A 67 -8.50 1.27 3.85
CA GLY A 67 -8.69 0.08 4.68
C GLY A 67 -9.62 -1.00 4.12
N LEU A 68 -10.07 -0.95 2.87
CA LEU A 68 -10.99 -1.94 2.32
C LEU A 68 -10.39 -3.36 2.39
N ASP A 69 -9.15 -3.54 1.96
CA ASP A 69 -8.46 -4.83 2.04
C ASP A 69 -8.13 -5.22 3.48
N THR A 70 -7.81 -4.25 4.34
CA THR A 70 -7.64 -4.51 5.77
C THR A 70 -8.91 -5.10 6.38
N LEU A 71 -10.09 -4.59 6.00
CA LEU A 71 -11.38 -5.11 6.49
C LEU A 71 -11.74 -6.47 5.88
N ARG A 72 -11.32 -6.75 4.65
CA ARG A 72 -11.41 -8.11 4.08
C ARG A 72 -10.57 -9.12 4.86
N LEU A 73 -9.37 -8.71 5.32
CA LEU A 73 -8.52 -9.53 6.21
C LEU A 73 -9.19 -9.73 7.59
N ALA A 74 -9.85 -8.69 8.13
CA ALA A 74 -10.63 -8.82 9.36
C ALA A 74 -11.80 -9.81 9.18
N LEU A 75 -12.51 -9.73 8.05
CA LEU A 75 -13.59 -10.67 7.70
C LEU A 75 -13.07 -12.11 7.60
N ALA A 76 -11.83 -12.31 7.10
CA ALA A 76 -11.15 -13.61 7.09
C ALA A 76 -10.68 -14.08 8.47
N GLY A 77 -10.93 -13.32 9.52
CA GLY A 77 -10.66 -13.69 10.91
C GLY A 77 -9.33 -13.19 11.48
N ALA A 78 -8.59 -12.34 10.76
CA ALA A 78 -7.38 -11.73 11.29
C ALA A 78 -7.71 -10.63 12.33
N ARG A 79 -6.77 -10.39 13.25
CA ARG A 79 -6.75 -9.20 14.11
C ARG A 79 -5.89 -8.15 13.45
N VAL A 80 -6.52 -7.19 12.78
CA VAL A 80 -5.85 -6.30 11.85
C VAL A 80 -5.51 -4.94 12.44
N THR A 81 -4.33 -4.45 12.06
CA THR A 81 -3.93 -3.05 12.19
C THR A 81 -3.55 -2.55 10.80
N GLY A 82 -4.20 -1.50 10.31
CA GLY A 82 -3.86 -0.82 9.06
C GLY A 82 -3.12 0.48 9.32
N VAL A 83 -2.10 0.75 8.52
CA VAL A 83 -1.29 1.98 8.61
C VAL A 83 -1.24 2.66 7.25
N ASP A 84 -1.51 3.95 7.22
CA ASP A 84 -1.34 4.79 6.05
C ASP A 84 -0.94 6.23 6.47
N PHE A 85 -0.24 6.94 5.60
CA PHE A 85 0.19 8.32 5.89
C PHE A 85 -0.88 9.37 5.53
N SER A 86 -1.91 8.98 4.76
CA SER A 86 -3.04 9.84 4.40
C SER A 86 -4.06 9.91 5.53
N HIS A 87 -4.25 11.09 6.11
CA HIS A 87 -5.26 11.29 7.16
C HIS A 87 -6.69 11.08 6.64
N GLU A 88 -6.97 11.45 5.38
CA GLU A 88 -8.26 11.23 4.75
C GLU A 88 -8.53 9.73 4.55
N ALA A 89 -7.51 8.97 4.12
CA ALA A 89 -7.63 7.52 3.97
C ALA A 89 -7.91 6.85 5.32
N ILE A 90 -7.18 7.21 6.36
CA ILE A 90 -7.38 6.65 7.71
C ILE A 90 -8.73 7.07 8.31
N ALA A 91 -9.17 8.31 8.08
CA ALA A 91 -10.51 8.73 8.50
C ALA A 91 -11.61 7.92 7.79
N ALA A 92 -11.51 7.73 6.48
CA ALA A 92 -12.42 6.90 5.71
C ALA A 92 -12.39 5.43 6.14
N ALA A 93 -11.20 4.86 6.43
CA ALA A 93 -11.04 3.50 6.91
C ALA A 93 -11.77 3.25 8.24
N ARG A 94 -11.68 4.20 9.18
CA ARG A 94 -12.41 4.13 10.46
C ARG A 94 -13.92 4.18 10.26
N VAL A 95 -14.40 5.07 9.39
CA VAL A 95 -15.83 5.14 9.04
C VAL A 95 -16.30 3.83 8.40
N LEU A 96 -15.51 3.24 7.52
CA LEU A 96 -15.84 1.99 6.86
C LEU A 96 -15.88 0.81 7.85
N ALA A 97 -14.96 0.76 8.81
CA ALA A 97 -14.96 -0.23 9.89
C ALA A 97 -16.24 -0.11 10.75
N ASP A 98 -16.62 1.12 11.13
CA ASP A 98 -17.84 1.36 11.90
C ASP A 98 -19.10 0.95 11.13
N ARG A 99 -19.17 1.26 9.82
CA ARG A 99 -20.30 0.91 8.96
C ARG A 99 -20.48 -0.60 8.76
N THR A 100 -19.37 -1.33 8.69
CA THR A 100 -19.38 -2.79 8.49
C THR A 100 -19.43 -3.57 9.81
N GLY A 101 -19.11 -2.94 10.93
CA GLY A 101 -18.97 -3.60 12.23
C GLY A 101 -17.76 -4.54 12.31
N LEU A 102 -16.84 -4.48 11.35
CA LEU A 102 -15.64 -5.31 11.34
C LEU A 102 -14.57 -4.69 12.25
N PRO A 103 -13.98 -5.47 13.17
CA PRO A 103 -12.98 -4.96 14.11
C PRO A 103 -11.65 -4.71 13.41
N ALA A 104 -11.18 -3.47 13.40
CA ALA A 104 -9.87 -3.08 12.87
C ALA A 104 -9.32 -1.87 13.63
N VAL A 105 -8.01 -1.77 13.72
CA VAL A 105 -7.30 -0.59 14.23
C VAL A 105 -6.66 0.12 13.03
N PHE A 106 -6.83 1.45 12.94
CA PHE A 106 -6.22 2.25 11.89
C PHE A 106 -5.39 3.37 12.46
N VAL A 107 -4.12 3.43 12.04
CA VAL A 107 -3.11 4.37 12.52
C VAL A 107 -2.61 5.23 11.36
N GLU A 108 -2.69 6.55 11.52
CA GLU A 108 -2.08 7.50 10.58
C GLU A 108 -0.59 7.58 10.87
N SER A 109 0.23 7.08 9.96
CA SER A 109 1.68 7.15 10.08
C SER A 109 2.38 6.89 8.75
N ASP A 110 3.57 7.45 8.63
CA ASP A 110 4.53 7.06 7.61
C ASP A 110 5.08 5.66 7.93
N VAL A 111 4.95 4.73 6.99
CA VAL A 111 5.40 3.34 7.17
C VAL A 111 6.91 3.19 7.32
N ARG A 112 7.68 4.25 7.09
CA ARG A 112 9.13 4.29 7.30
C ARG A 112 9.52 4.56 8.77
N ALA A 113 8.55 4.95 9.61
CA ALA A 113 8.76 5.22 11.02
C ALA A 113 7.43 5.12 11.77
N LEU A 114 7.08 3.92 12.22
CA LEU A 114 5.84 3.68 12.96
C LEU A 114 5.92 4.27 14.38
N PRO A 115 4.79 4.75 14.91
CA PRO A 115 4.73 5.23 16.28
C PRO A 115 4.67 4.07 17.29
N ASP A 116 4.99 4.35 18.56
CA ASP A 116 5.06 3.37 19.65
C ASP A 116 3.74 2.60 19.87
N GLU A 117 2.60 3.16 19.46
CA GLU A 117 1.29 2.51 19.52
C GLU A 117 1.14 1.32 18.55
N VAL A 118 2.01 1.23 17.54
CA VAL A 118 2.15 0.03 16.70
C VAL A 118 3.32 -0.77 17.24
N PRO A 119 3.09 -1.82 18.05
CA PRO A 119 4.15 -2.48 18.78
C PRO A 119 5.09 -3.27 17.87
N GLY A 120 6.38 -3.21 18.14
CA GLY A 120 7.37 -4.08 17.51
C GLY A 120 7.24 -5.53 17.94
N ALA A 121 7.74 -6.48 17.12
CA ALA A 121 7.75 -7.92 17.35
C ALA A 121 6.37 -8.50 17.73
N ALA A 122 5.29 -7.91 17.20
CA ALA A 122 3.93 -8.22 17.65
C ALA A 122 3.08 -8.94 16.61
N PHE A 123 3.43 -8.86 15.31
CA PHE A 123 2.57 -9.33 14.23
C PHE A 123 3.02 -10.67 13.69
N ASP A 124 2.06 -11.58 13.52
CA ASP A 124 2.28 -12.89 12.92
C ASP A 124 2.38 -12.79 11.39
N VAL A 125 1.75 -11.75 10.84
CA VAL A 125 1.79 -11.41 9.41
C VAL A 125 1.98 -9.91 9.26
N VAL A 126 2.91 -9.48 8.40
CA VAL A 126 2.99 -8.12 7.86
C VAL A 126 2.67 -8.20 6.38
N TYR A 127 1.85 -7.30 5.90
CA TYR A 127 1.34 -7.32 4.53
C TYR A 127 1.42 -5.92 3.91
N THR A 128 1.78 -5.86 2.63
CA THR A 128 1.68 -4.66 1.80
C THR A 128 1.37 -5.05 0.35
N SER A 129 0.58 -4.24 -0.37
CA SER A 129 0.10 -4.63 -1.70
C SER A 129 -0.25 -3.49 -2.62
N HIS A 130 -0.15 -3.85 -3.90
CA HIS A 130 -0.67 -3.19 -5.08
C HIS A 130 -0.13 -1.79 -5.35
N GLY A 131 1.10 -1.72 -5.87
CA GLY A 131 1.69 -0.50 -6.40
C GLY A 131 2.18 0.46 -5.32
N VAL A 132 2.69 -0.05 -4.22
CA VAL A 132 3.03 0.76 -3.04
C VAL A 132 4.50 1.15 -2.95
N LEU A 133 5.41 0.34 -3.50
CA LEU A 133 6.86 0.54 -3.32
C LEU A 133 7.37 1.79 -4.04
N SER A 134 6.79 2.12 -5.18
CA SER A 134 7.16 3.31 -5.96
C SER A 134 6.85 4.65 -5.26
N TRP A 135 6.05 4.65 -4.19
CA TRP A 135 5.76 5.83 -3.38
C TRP A 135 6.80 6.11 -2.30
N LEU A 136 7.78 5.22 -2.13
CA LEU A 136 8.81 5.31 -1.10
C LEU A 136 10.15 5.76 -1.72
N PRO A 137 10.79 6.82 -1.23
CA PRO A 137 12.08 7.28 -1.76
C PRO A 137 13.25 6.35 -1.40
N ASP A 138 13.13 5.60 -0.30
CA ASP A 138 14.16 4.68 0.21
C ASP A 138 13.45 3.49 0.88
N LEU A 139 13.76 2.28 0.44
CA LEU A 139 13.15 1.06 0.97
C LEU A 139 13.78 0.57 2.28
N ARG A 140 14.95 1.05 2.67
CA ARG A 140 15.63 0.60 3.90
C ARG A 140 14.85 0.88 5.17
N PRO A 141 14.30 2.11 5.40
CA PRO A 141 13.47 2.37 6.59
C PRO A 141 12.17 1.54 6.57
N TRP A 142 11.57 1.32 5.39
CA TRP A 142 10.40 0.47 5.24
C TRP A 142 10.72 -1.01 5.57
N ALA A 143 11.83 -1.54 5.08
CA ALA A 143 12.27 -2.91 5.38
C ALA A 143 12.58 -3.08 6.88
N ALA A 144 13.20 -2.09 7.50
CA ALA A 144 13.43 -2.07 8.94
C ALA A 144 12.10 -2.08 9.72
N THR A 145 11.09 -1.32 9.27
CA THR A 145 9.74 -1.36 9.85
C THR A 145 9.10 -2.74 9.74
N VAL A 146 9.19 -3.38 8.57
CA VAL A 146 8.69 -4.75 8.35
C VAL A 146 9.34 -5.71 9.34
N ALA A 147 10.66 -5.74 9.39
CA ALA A 147 11.41 -6.64 10.27
C ALA A 147 11.15 -6.38 11.75
N HIS A 148 11.09 -5.09 12.17
CA HIS A 148 10.78 -4.70 13.54
C HIS A 148 9.38 -5.15 13.98
N SER A 149 8.41 -5.12 13.08
CA SER A 149 7.01 -5.42 13.39
C SER A 149 6.73 -6.91 13.50
N LEU A 150 7.48 -7.76 12.80
CA LEU A 150 7.28 -9.21 12.79
C LEU A 150 7.61 -9.85 14.13
N ALA A 151 6.71 -10.68 14.61
CA ALA A 151 6.98 -11.59 15.70
C ALA A 151 7.98 -12.68 15.25
N PRO A 152 8.71 -13.33 16.17
CA PRO A 152 9.55 -14.48 15.82
C PRO A 152 8.75 -15.57 15.08
N GLY A 153 9.19 -15.93 13.86
CA GLY A 153 8.49 -16.85 12.97
C GLY A 153 7.30 -16.24 12.24
N GLY A 154 7.13 -14.91 12.29
CA GLY A 154 6.15 -14.18 11.49
C GLY A 154 6.58 -14.09 10.03
N VAL A 155 5.62 -13.86 9.13
CA VAL A 155 5.83 -13.83 7.67
C VAL A 155 5.46 -12.46 7.13
N PHE A 156 6.27 -11.96 6.19
CA PHE A 156 5.97 -10.77 5.40
C PHE A 156 5.52 -11.18 4.00
N HIS A 157 4.39 -10.64 3.58
CA HIS A 157 3.89 -10.78 2.22
C HIS A 157 3.87 -9.43 1.51
N VAL A 158 4.45 -9.37 0.33
CA VAL A 158 4.37 -8.23 -0.58
C VAL A 158 3.80 -8.68 -1.93
N ILE A 159 2.80 -7.94 -2.42
CA ILE A 159 2.24 -8.11 -3.75
C ILE A 159 2.36 -6.77 -4.46
N ASP A 160 3.25 -6.68 -5.44
CA ASP A 160 3.48 -5.45 -6.18
C ASP A 160 3.82 -5.75 -7.66
N GLY A 161 3.76 -4.72 -8.49
CA GLY A 161 4.20 -4.80 -9.87
C GLY A 161 5.69 -5.12 -9.96
N HIS A 162 6.05 -6.05 -10.87
CA HIS A 162 7.48 -6.35 -11.07
C HIS A 162 8.22 -5.10 -11.58
N PRO A 163 9.41 -4.76 -11.04
CA PRO A 163 10.15 -3.54 -11.41
C PRO A 163 10.33 -3.31 -12.91
N THR A 164 10.47 -4.37 -13.70
CA THR A 164 10.57 -4.25 -15.17
C THR A 164 9.26 -3.82 -15.84
N GLN A 165 8.11 -3.90 -15.17
CA GLN A 165 6.86 -3.39 -15.70
C GLN A 165 6.89 -1.86 -15.81
N TRP A 166 7.49 -1.21 -14.84
CA TRP A 166 7.51 0.25 -14.71
C TRP A 166 8.49 0.96 -15.65
N ILE A 167 9.30 0.22 -16.42
CA ILE A 167 10.19 0.85 -17.42
C ILE A 167 9.49 1.18 -18.75
N PHE A 168 8.32 0.58 -18.99
CA PHE A 168 7.62 0.76 -20.26
C PHE A 168 6.75 2.03 -20.25
N ASP A 169 6.51 2.51 -21.46
CA ASP A 169 5.65 3.65 -21.72
C ASP A 169 4.20 3.27 -21.36
N ASP A 170 3.67 3.88 -20.32
CA ASP A 170 2.32 3.66 -19.79
C ASP A 170 1.22 4.24 -20.69
N GLU A 171 1.58 5.17 -21.59
CA GLU A 171 0.67 5.70 -22.62
C GLU A 171 0.61 4.82 -23.88
N ALA A 172 1.50 3.82 -24.00
CA ALA A 172 1.65 2.98 -25.20
C ALA A 172 1.91 1.50 -24.84
N LEU A 173 0.94 0.86 -24.20
CA LEU A 173 1.04 -0.54 -23.75
C LEU A 173 0.80 -1.58 -24.85
N GLU A 174 0.45 -1.15 -26.08
CA GLU A 174 0.33 -2.05 -27.23
C GLU A 174 1.70 -2.38 -27.83
N PRO A 175 1.94 -3.64 -28.24
CA PRO A 175 3.20 -4.02 -28.88
C PRO A 175 3.48 -3.27 -30.18
N PRO A 176 4.75 -2.92 -30.44
CA PRO A 176 5.93 -3.19 -29.64
C PRO A 176 6.02 -2.27 -28.42
N LEU A 177 6.23 -2.84 -27.23
CA LEU A 177 6.45 -2.07 -26.02
C LEU A 177 7.66 -1.17 -26.15
N ARG A 178 7.58 0.04 -25.61
CA ARG A 178 8.67 1.03 -25.63
C ARG A 178 9.19 1.25 -24.21
N VAL A 179 10.50 1.23 -24.05
CA VAL A 179 11.13 1.66 -22.79
C VAL A 179 11.11 3.18 -22.74
N ARG A 180 10.53 3.74 -21.67
CA ARG A 180 10.43 5.18 -21.44
C ARG A 180 11.13 5.61 -20.17
N TYR A 181 11.05 4.79 -19.12
CA TYR A 181 11.55 5.12 -17.80
C TYR A 181 12.80 4.29 -17.44
N PRO A 182 13.68 4.82 -16.57
CA PRO A 182 14.88 4.10 -16.17
C PRO A 182 14.52 2.93 -15.23
N TYR A 183 15.23 1.80 -15.38
CA TYR A 183 15.20 0.72 -14.40
C TYR A 183 16.06 1.05 -13.16
N PHE A 184 17.19 1.72 -13.36
CA PHE A 184 18.08 2.22 -12.32
C PHE A 184 17.79 3.71 -12.16
N GLY A 185 17.08 4.09 -11.08
CA GLY A 185 16.66 5.46 -10.88
C GLY A 185 17.64 6.27 -10.04
N ASP A 186 17.90 7.51 -10.44
CA ASP A 186 18.73 8.48 -9.69
C ASP A 186 17.86 9.58 -9.04
N GLY A 187 16.64 9.24 -8.65
CA GLY A 187 15.69 10.17 -8.02
C GLY A 187 14.25 9.98 -8.53
N PRO A 188 13.32 10.79 -8.03
CA PRO A 188 11.92 10.63 -8.39
C PRO A 188 11.60 11.08 -9.81
N LEU A 189 10.69 10.36 -10.44
CA LEU A 189 9.93 10.83 -11.59
C LEU A 189 8.74 11.66 -11.10
N ARG A 190 8.47 12.79 -11.74
CA ARG A 190 7.36 13.68 -11.39
C ARG A 190 6.30 13.62 -12.49
N PHE A 191 5.04 13.44 -12.07
CA PHE A 191 3.89 13.39 -12.96
C PHE A 191 2.85 14.43 -12.55
N GLU A 192 2.06 14.91 -13.52
CA GLU A 192 0.83 15.65 -13.28
C GLU A 192 -0.34 14.71 -13.49
N GLU A 193 -1.16 14.56 -12.44
CA GLU A 193 -2.26 13.61 -12.42
C GLU A 193 -3.59 14.37 -12.59
N HIS A 194 -4.38 13.93 -13.55
CA HIS A 194 -5.75 14.42 -13.77
C HIS A 194 -6.73 13.28 -13.47
N GLY A 195 -7.62 13.48 -12.50
CA GLY A 195 -8.43 12.41 -11.95
C GLY A 195 -7.58 11.42 -11.15
N SER A 196 -8.00 10.16 -11.10
CA SER A 196 -7.25 9.05 -10.52
C SER A 196 -7.56 7.74 -11.27
N TYR A 197 -6.77 6.69 -11.04
CA TYR A 197 -7.01 5.38 -11.65
C TYR A 197 -8.40 4.78 -11.30
N ALA A 198 -8.96 5.12 -10.16
CA ALA A 198 -10.28 4.64 -9.72
C ALA A 198 -11.42 5.62 -10.05
N ALA A 199 -11.09 6.87 -10.42
CA ALA A 199 -12.04 7.92 -10.79
C ALA A 199 -11.40 8.83 -11.85
N PRO A 200 -11.23 8.36 -13.09
CA PRO A 200 -10.50 9.11 -14.13
C PRO A 200 -11.17 10.42 -14.51
N ASP A 201 -12.47 10.53 -14.35
CA ASP A 201 -13.26 11.74 -14.65
C ASP A 201 -13.40 12.71 -13.45
N ALA A 202 -12.73 12.42 -12.31
CA ALA A 202 -12.78 13.32 -11.17
C ALA A 202 -12.09 14.65 -11.46
N ASP A 203 -12.74 15.75 -11.08
CA ASP A 203 -12.19 17.12 -11.23
C ASP A 203 -11.15 17.37 -10.12
N VAL A 204 -10.05 16.65 -10.20
CA VAL A 204 -8.91 16.78 -9.30
C VAL A 204 -7.61 16.76 -10.11
N THR A 205 -6.74 17.72 -9.84
CA THR A 205 -5.39 17.79 -10.43
C THR A 205 -4.38 17.79 -9.30
N THR A 206 -3.44 16.86 -9.36
CA THR A 206 -2.43 16.65 -8.33
C THR A 206 -1.06 16.42 -8.96
N VAL A 207 -0.02 16.36 -8.15
CA VAL A 207 1.33 16.02 -8.58
C VAL A 207 1.78 14.80 -7.81
N SER A 208 2.21 13.78 -8.55
CA SER A 208 2.83 12.60 -7.96
C SER A 208 4.34 12.58 -8.18
N TYR A 209 5.02 11.90 -7.25
CA TYR A 209 6.43 11.55 -7.35
C TYR A 209 6.57 10.03 -7.19
N SER A 210 7.29 9.40 -8.11
CA SER A 210 7.49 7.96 -8.13
C SER A 210 8.98 7.64 -8.17
N TRP A 211 9.42 6.72 -7.33
CA TRP A 211 10.81 6.24 -7.28
C TRP A 211 10.90 4.86 -7.92
N ALA A 212 11.77 4.73 -8.90
CA ALA A 212 12.09 3.43 -9.49
C ALA A 212 12.96 2.64 -8.52
N HIS A 213 12.53 1.43 -8.19
CA HIS A 213 13.30 0.48 -7.40
C HIS A 213 13.62 -0.75 -8.21
N THR A 214 14.88 -1.16 -8.18
CA THR A 214 15.30 -2.42 -8.78
C THR A 214 14.83 -3.61 -7.94
N PHE A 215 14.76 -4.78 -8.55
CA PHE A 215 14.46 -6.01 -7.80
C PHE A 215 15.53 -6.27 -6.71
N GLU A 216 16.80 -5.91 -6.98
CA GLU A 216 17.89 -5.98 -6.00
C GLU A 216 17.63 -5.10 -4.77
N GLU A 217 17.16 -3.85 -4.96
CA GLU A 217 16.86 -2.93 -3.86
C GLU A 217 15.69 -3.43 -3.02
N ILE A 218 14.64 -3.95 -3.65
CA ILE A 218 13.47 -4.50 -2.95
C ILE A 218 13.87 -5.69 -2.10
N VAL A 219 14.47 -6.69 -2.71
CA VAL A 219 14.86 -7.93 -2.02
C VAL A 219 16.03 -7.68 -1.06
N GLY A 220 17.03 -6.91 -1.51
CA GLY A 220 18.24 -6.63 -0.74
C GLY A 220 17.96 -5.86 0.55
N SER A 221 17.00 -4.91 0.53
CA SER A 221 16.62 -4.17 1.75
C SER A 221 16.00 -5.09 2.81
N LEU A 222 15.16 -6.05 2.41
CA LEU A 222 14.56 -7.03 3.32
C LEU A 222 15.59 -8.03 3.86
N LEU A 223 16.48 -8.53 3.00
CA LEU A 223 17.56 -9.43 3.40
C LEU A 223 18.54 -8.76 4.37
N ALA A 224 18.82 -7.46 4.19
CA ALA A 224 19.70 -6.70 5.08
C ALA A 224 19.15 -6.59 6.52
N GLU A 225 17.82 -6.65 6.69
CA GLU A 225 17.15 -6.70 7.99
C GLU A 225 17.02 -8.12 8.57
N GLY A 226 17.63 -9.11 7.93
CA GLY A 226 17.68 -10.50 8.41
C GLY A 226 16.47 -11.35 8.06
N LEU A 227 15.59 -10.88 7.17
CA LEU A 227 14.50 -11.67 6.63
C LEU A 227 15.05 -12.76 5.68
N VAL A 228 14.33 -13.85 5.56
CA VAL A 228 14.66 -14.97 4.67
C VAL A 228 13.55 -15.10 3.63
N ILE A 229 13.93 -15.30 2.38
CA ILE A 229 12.96 -15.56 1.31
C ILE A 229 12.59 -17.04 1.33
N GLU A 230 11.30 -17.33 1.32
CA GLU A 230 10.74 -18.69 1.26
C GLU A 230 10.04 -18.96 -0.09
#